data_58104173d78d3eefe641cfb78a1b4dc1
#
_entry.id   58104173d78d3eefe641cfb78a1b4dc1
#
_cell.length_a   1.000
_cell.length_b   1.000
_cell.length_c   1.000
_cell.angle_alpha   90.00
_cell.angle_beta   90.00
_cell.angle_gamma   90.00
#
_symmetry.space_group_name_H-M   'P 1'
#
loop_
_entity.id
_entity.type
_entity.pdbx_description
1 polymer ?
#
loop_
_entity_poly.entity_id
_entity_poly.type
_entity_poly.pdbx_seq_one_letter_code
_entity_poly.pdbx_strand_id
1 'polypeptide(L)'
;MSARVSPGSPSIEYRVSGHTMNTLSLPDGTVLPALGLGTWHMGESARSRADEVAALRLALEIGYRVIDTAEMYGEGGAEEVVGQALAEALRSGTVAREQVFIVSKVYPHNASRAGIAAACERSRKRLQLDHIDLYLLHWPGPHALVETVAGFEAMQAQGRIRRWGVSNFDADDLHELNDVPGGEHCAANQVYYSLSTRGAEFDLLPWQRERSMPLMAYCPLDQGGLASAPALQGVAQRQDATASQVALAWLMTQRGVMVIPKAVREAHLRENFAAASLVLTEADLAEIDRHFPPPRRKTPLAMR
;
A
#
# COMPACT_ATOMS: atom_id res chain seq x y z
N MET A 1 -37.57 11.23 8.51
CA MET A 1 -37.35 11.06 7.06
C MET A 1 -36.26 10.00 6.90
N SER A 2 -36.62 8.82 6.44
CA SER A 2 -35.74 7.68 6.29
C SER A 2 -34.84 7.86 5.06
N ALA A 3 -33.53 7.97 5.26
CA ALA A 3 -32.57 8.00 4.16
C ALA A 3 -32.52 6.60 3.50
N ARG A 4 -32.90 6.53 2.22
CA ARG A 4 -32.77 5.31 1.40
C ARG A 4 -31.27 5.06 1.18
N VAL A 5 -30.79 3.94 1.71
CA VAL A 5 -29.50 3.35 1.34
C VAL A 5 -29.61 2.93 -0.14
N SER A 6 -28.75 3.50 -0.98
CA SER A 6 -28.62 3.10 -2.39
C SER A 6 -28.16 1.64 -2.49
N PRO A 7 -28.67 0.84 -3.44
CA PRO A 7 -28.25 -0.55 -3.61
C PRO A 7 -26.77 -0.59 -4.02
N GLY A 8 -26.01 -1.46 -3.34
CA GLY A 8 -24.57 -1.58 -3.41
C GLY A 8 -24.01 -1.74 -4.82
N SER A 9 -22.88 -1.08 -5.06
CA SER A 9 -22.00 -1.39 -6.18
C SER A 9 -21.66 -2.88 -6.15
N PRO A 10 -21.57 -3.56 -7.31
CA PRO A 10 -21.19 -4.97 -7.34
C PRO A 10 -19.82 -5.13 -6.63
N SER A 11 -19.77 -6.06 -5.67
CA SER A 11 -18.54 -6.40 -4.97
C SER A 11 -17.53 -6.92 -6.00
N ILE A 12 -16.43 -6.20 -6.18
CA ILE A 12 -15.33 -6.66 -7.04
C ILE A 12 -14.70 -7.87 -6.33
N GLU A 13 -14.84 -9.06 -6.92
CA GLU A 13 -14.11 -10.23 -6.43
C GLU A 13 -12.69 -10.23 -6.98
N TYR A 14 -11.71 -10.15 -6.09
CA TYR A 14 -10.30 -10.28 -6.44
C TYR A 14 -9.92 -11.77 -6.44
N ARG A 15 -9.41 -12.29 -7.57
CA ARG A 15 -9.08 -13.71 -7.74
C ARG A 15 -7.66 -13.90 -8.26
N VAL A 16 -7.00 -14.97 -7.77
CA VAL A 16 -5.70 -15.46 -8.24
C VAL A 16 -5.86 -16.93 -8.55
N SER A 17 -5.62 -17.35 -9.80
CA SER A 17 -5.69 -18.77 -10.22
C SER A 17 -6.98 -19.48 -9.76
N GLY A 18 -8.12 -18.80 -9.80
CA GLY A 18 -9.40 -19.35 -9.37
C GLY A 18 -9.69 -19.26 -7.85
N HIS A 19 -8.72 -18.87 -7.02
CA HIS A 19 -8.88 -18.65 -5.59
C HIS A 19 -9.22 -17.20 -5.27
N THR A 20 -10.05 -16.96 -4.26
CA THR A 20 -10.35 -15.62 -3.78
C THR A 20 -9.14 -15.08 -3.01
N MET A 21 -8.66 -13.91 -3.41
CA MET A 21 -7.58 -13.20 -2.73
C MET A 21 -8.07 -12.63 -1.39
N ASN A 22 -7.21 -12.62 -0.37
CA ASN A 22 -7.48 -11.90 0.86
C ASN A 22 -7.73 -10.42 0.56
N THR A 23 -8.74 -9.86 1.20
CA THR A 23 -9.14 -8.46 1.08
C THR A 23 -9.14 -7.77 2.43
N LEU A 24 -9.08 -6.46 2.40
CA LEU A 24 -9.25 -5.59 3.56
C LEU A 24 -10.23 -4.45 3.21
N SER A 25 -10.78 -3.82 4.22
CA SER A 25 -11.68 -2.67 4.03
C SER A 25 -11.05 -1.41 4.58
N LEU A 26 -11.18 -0.31 3.85
CA LEU A 26 -10.93 1.04 4.35
C LEU A 26 -12.08 1.47 5.28
N PRO A 27 -11.90 2.53 6.11
CA PRO A 27 -12.94 3.00 7.03
C PRO A 27 -14.27 3.38 6.37
N ASP A 28 -14.25 3.79 5.10
CA ASP A 28 -15.45 4.10 4.30
C ASP A 28 -16.13 2.89 3.66
N GLY A 29 -15.66 1.67 3.96
CA GLY A 29 -16.19 0.42 3.44
C GLY A 29 -15.64 0.00 2.07
N THR A 30 -14.73 0.76 1.46
CA THR A 30 -14.08 0.36 0.21
C THR A 30 -13.24 -0.90 0.43
N VAL A 31 -13.50 -1.93 -0.34
CA VAL A 31 -12.79 -3.22 -0.27
C VAL A 31 -11.62 -3.22 -1.25
N LEU A 32 -10.43 -3.58 -0.78
CA LEU A 32 -9.19 -3.66 -1.56
C LEU A 32 -8.54 -5.05 -1.41
N PRO A 33 -7.79 -5.51 -2.41
CA PRO A 33 -6.96 -6.70 -2.26
C PRO A 33 -5.86 -6.46 -1.24
N ALA A 34 -5.47 -7.49 -0.50
CA ALA A 34 -4.37 -7.42 0.46
C ALA A 34 -2.97 -7.33 -0.20
N LEU A 35 -2.92 -7.38 -1.53
CA LEU A 35 -1.70 -7.25 -2.34
C LEU A 35 -1.81 -6.07 -3.29
N GLY A 36 -0.87 -5.15 -3.22
CA GLY A 36 -0.61 -4.08 -4.18
C GLY A 36 0.78 -4.21 -4.81
N LEU A 37 1.17 -3.22 -5.59
CA LEU A 37 2.49 -3.10 -6.22
C LEU A 37 3.12 -1.76 -5.87
N GLY A 38 4.31 -1.79 -5.27
CA GLY A 38 5.13 -0.61 -5.01
C GLY A 38 5.98 -0.20 -6.21
N THR A 39 6.30 1.09 -6.31
CA THR A 39 7.08 1.66 -7.42
C THR A 39 8.38 2.35 -6.97
N TRP A 40 8.83 2.13 -5.76
CA TRP A 40 10.09 2.70 -5.28
C TRP A 40 11.25 2.31 -6.20
N HIS A 41 12.13 3.26 -6.51
CA HIS A 41 13.19 3.17 -7.53
C HIS A 41 12.71 3.01 -8.99
N MET A 42 11.45 3.30 -9.30
CA MET A 42 11.04 3.51 -10.68
C MET A 42 11.16 4.99 -11.07
N GLY A 43 11.31 5.26 -12.35
CA GLY A 43 11.40 6.61 -12.91
C GLY A 43 12.71 7.37 -12.63
N GLU A 44 13.73 6.71 -12.06
CA GLU A 44 15.03 7.33 -11.76
C GLU A 44 15.93 7.42 -13.02
N SER A 45 15.65 6.63 -14.06
CA SER A 45 16.46 6.57 -15.27
C SER A 45 15.60 6.49 -16.53
N ALA A 46 15.92 7.34 -17.50
CA ALA A 46 15.29 7.28 -18.82
C ALA A 46 15.52 5.93 -19.53
N ARG A 47 16.63 5.23 -19.20
CA ARG A 47 16.97 3.93 -19.81
C ARG A 47 16.01 2.82 -19.37
N SER A 48 15.58 2.81 -18.10
CA SER A 48 14.68 1.78 -17.56
C SER A 48 13.20 2.09 -17.75
N ARG A 49 12.86 3.32 -18.13
CA ARG A 49 11.47 3.79 -18.19
C ARG A 49 10.54 2.91 -19.01
N ALA A 50 10.98 2.48 -20.19
CA ALA A 50 10.16 1.63 -21.06
C ALA A 50 9.86 0.27 -20.42
N ASP A 51 10.86 -0.34 -19.77
CA ASP A 51 10.71 -1.62 -19.08
C ASP A 51 9.81 -1.48 -17.84
N GLU A 52 9.92 -0.37 -17.12
CA GLU A 52 9.09 -0.07 -15.95
C GLU A 52 7.61 0.14 -16.35
N VAL A 53 7.35 0.87 -17.42
CA VAL A 53 6.01 1.03 -18.00
C VAL A 53 5.43 -0.32 -18.43
N ALA A 54 6.22 -1.14 -19.13
CA ALA A 54 5.82 -2.47 -19.56
C ALA A 54 5.52 -3.39 -18.36
N ALA A 55 6.33 -3.32 -17.30
CA ALA A 55 6.13 -4.08 -16.08
C ALA A 55 4.82 -3.70 -15.36
N LEU A 56 4.49 -2.41 -15.27
CA LEU A 56 3.24 -1.95 -14.66
C LEU A 56 2.01 -2.36 -15.51
N ARG A 57 2.12 -2.31 -16.84
CA ARG A 57 1.05 -2.80 -17.72
C ARG A 57 0.82 -4.30 -17.53
N LEU A 58 1.90 -5.08 -17.53
CA LEU A 58 1.83 -6.51 -17.25
C LEU A 58 1.23 -6.80 -15.86
N ALA A 59 1.59 -6.02 -14.84
CA ALA A 59 1.00 -6.15 -13.51
C ALA A 59 -0.54 -5.97 -13.54
N LEU A 60 -1.04 -4.96 -14.27
CA LEU A 60 -2.48 -4.75 -14.45
C LEU A 60 -3.15 -5.92 -15.22
N GLU A 61 -2.47 -6.48 -16.23
CA GLU A 61 -2.92 -7.66 -16.97
C GLU A 61 -2.96 -8.92 -16.09
N ILE A 62 -1.96 -9.11 -15.21
CA ILE A 62 -1.91 -10.22 -14.23
C ILE A 62 -3.06 -10.12 -13.23
N GLY A 63 -3.46 -8.89 -12.85
CA GLY A 63 -4.57 -8.68 -11.91
C GLY A 63 -4.27 -7.77 -10.74
N TYR A 64 -3.10 -7.13 -10.68
CA TYR A 64 -2.86 -6.08 -9.68
C TYR A 64 -3.86 -4.94 -9.84
N ARG A 65 -4.36 -4.41 -8.71
CA ARG A 65 -5.36 -3.35 -8.72
C ARG A 65 -5.00 -2.19 -7.80
N VAL A 66 -4.02 -2.34 -6.91
CA VAL A 66 -3.47 -1.28 -6.08
C VAL A 66 -2.04 -0.99 -6.54
N ILE A 67 -1.73 0.27 -6.86
CA ILE A 67 -0.39 0.74 -7.22
C ILE A 67 0.00 1.86 -6.25
N ASP A 68 1.14 1.68 -5.57
CA ASP A 68 1.69 2.65 -4.62
C ASP A 68 2.89 3.36 -5.24
N THR A 69 2.84 4.69 -5.25
CA THR A 69 3.90 5.58 -5.69
C THR A 69 4.08 6.78 -4.74
N ALA A 70 4.93 7.73 -5.07
CA ALA A 70 5.13 8.97 -4.33
C ALA A 70 5.78 10.05 -5.21
N GLU A 71 5.56 11.35 -4.88
CA GLU A 71 6.27 12.46 -5.54
C GLU A 71 7.80 12.39 -5.31
N MET A 72 8.24 11.75 -4.20
CA MET A 72 9.66 11.53 -3.90
C MET A 72 10.33 10.53 -4.86
N TYR A 73 9.61 9.53 -5.35
CA TYR A 73 10.22 8.45 -6.12
C TYR A 73 10.66 8.94 -7.49
N GLY A 74 12.00 8.99 -7.69
CA GLY A 74 12.59 9.56 -8.90
C GLY A 74 12.19 11.03 -9.14
N GLU A 75 11.95 11.82 -8.07
CA GLU A 75 11.51 13.23 -8.13
C GLU A 75 10.24 13.40 -9.02
N GLY A 76 9.30 12.46 -8.86
CA GLY A 76 8.06 12.38 -9.63
C GLY A 76 8.13 11.47 -10.86
N GLY A 77 9.31 10.96 -11.21
CA GLY A 77 9.47 10.05 -12.34
C GLY A 77 8.67 8.75 -12.20
N ALA A 78 8.53 8.22 -10.96
CA ALA A 78 7.70 7.05 -10.72
C ALA A 78 6.20 7.34 -10.98
N GLU A 79 5.71 8.52 -10.58
CA GLU A 79 4.34 8.94 -10.89
C GLU A 79 4.11 9.06 -12.40
N GLU A 80 5.11 9.54 -13.17
CA GLU A 80 5.00 9.60 -14.63
C GLU A 80 4.99 8.22 -15.28
N VAL A 81 5.80 7.27 -14.77
CA VAL A 81 5.80 5.86 -15.22
C VAL A 81 4.43 5.22 -14.95
N VAL A 82 3.87 5.42 -13.75
CA VAL A 82 2.52 4.94 -13.40
C VAL A 82 1.46 5.57 -14.29
N GLY A 83 1.51 6.89 -14.49
CA GLY A 83 0.56 7.62 -15.33
C GLY A 83 0.56 7.11 -16.77
N GLN A 84 1.74 6.92 -17.35
CA GLN A 84 1.88 6.37 -18.70
C GLN A 84 1.32 4.94 -18.80
N ALA A 85 1.72 4.04 -17.89
CA ALA A 85 1.28 2.64 -17.90
C ALA A 85 -0.24 2.53 -17.75
N LEU A 86 -0.81 3.31 -16.82
CA LEU A 86 -2.26 3.34 -16.59
C LEU A 86 -3.02 3.90 -17.79
N ALA A 87 -2.57 5.02 -18.38
CA ALA A 87 -3.20 5.59 -19.57
C ALA A 87 -3.20 4.60 -20.76
N GLU A 88 -2.12 3.82 -20.92
CA GLU A 88 -2.05 2.78 -21.94
C GLU A 88 -3.01 1.62 -21.64
N ALA A 89 -3.08 1.15 -20.39
CA ALA A 89 -3.97 0.08 -19.96
C ALA A 89 -5.45 0.46 -20.08
N LEU A 90 -5.80 1.71 -19.77
CA LEU A 90 -7.16 2.25 -19.95
C LEU A 90 -7.54 2.32 -21.43
N ARG A 91 -6.64 2.81 -22.29
CA ARG A 91 -6.89 2.89 -23.75
C ARG A 91 -7.05 1.52 -24.40
N SER A 92 -6.30 0.51 -23.94
CA SER A 92 -6.43 -0.86 -24.46
C SER A 92 -7.62 -1.64 -23.91
N GLY A 93 -8.32 -1.10 -22.89
CA GLY A 93 -9.41 -1.80 -22.22
C GLY A 93 -8.96 -2.93 -21.28
N THR A 94 -7.67 -2.97 -20.92
CA THR A 94 -7.13 -3.94 -19.96
C THR A 94 -7.77 -3.78 -18.59
N VAL A 95 -8.00 -2.53 -18.17
CA VAL A 95 -8.71 -2.16 -16.95
C VAL A 95 -9.60 -0.93 -17.19
N ALA A 96 -10.65 -0.78 -16.35
CA ALA A 96 -11.36 0.49 -16.19
C ALA A 96 -10.76 1.28 -15.03
N ARG A 97 -10.92 2.62 -15.03
CA ARG A 97 -10.35 3.50 -13.98
C ARG A 97 -10.81 3.10 -12.59
N GLU A 98 -12.07 2.73 -12.45
CA GLU A 98 -12.73 2.35 -11.19
C GLU A 98 -12.21 1.02 -10.62
N GLN A 99 -11.52 0.23 -11.44
CA GLN A 99 -10.92 -1.03 -11.03
C GLN A 99 -9.51 -0.87 -10.46
N VAL A 100 -8.90 0.31 -10.57
CA VAL A 100 -7.52 0.56 -10.12
C VAL A 100 -7.51 1.59 -9.00
N PHE A 101 -6.78 1.29 -7.94
CA PHE A 101 -6.61 2.13 -6.77
C PHE A 101 -5.18 2.66 -6.73
N ILE A 102 -5.01 3.97 -6.89
CA ILE A 102 -3.72 4.64 -6.95
C ILE A 102 -3.44 5.34 -5.63
N VAL A 103 -2.29 5.01 -5.04
CA VAL A 103 -1.76 5.64 -3.83
C VAL A 103 -0.57 6.51 -4.24
N SER A 104 -0.54 7.76 -3.80
CA SER A 104 0.65 8.61 -3.88
C SER A 104 0.88 9.34 -2.56
N LYS A 105 2.03 10.01 -2.42
CA LYS A 105 2.44 10.59 -1.16
C LYS A 105 3.03 11.99 -1.38
N VAL A 106 2.72 12.91 -0.46
CA VAL A 106 3.29 14.25 -0.42
C VAL A 106 4.52 14.29 0.48
N TYR A 107 5.57 15.00 0.06
CA TYR A 107 6.70 15.29 0.92
C TYR A 107 6.30 16.08 2.16
N PRO A 108 6.86 15.79 3.35
CA PRO A 108 6.54 16.52 4.58
C PRO A 108 6.76 18.02 4.50
N HIS A 109 7.78 18.48 3.77
CA HIS A 109 8.03 19.92 3.59
C HIS A 109 6.98 20.62 2.72
N ASN A 110 6.18 19.86 1.96
CA ASN A 110 5.02 20.34 1.19
C ASN A 110 3.69 20.17 1.95
N ALA A 111 3.71 19.74 3.22
CA ALA A 111 2.51 19.37 3.96
C ALA A 111 1.78 20.55 4.64
N SER A 112 2.08 21.81 4.29
CA SER A 112 1.20 22.94 4.60
C SER A 112 -0.08 22.87 3.77
N ARG A 113 -1.15 23.55 4.20
CA ARG A 113 -2.42 23.59 3.47
C ARG A 113 -2.27 23.99 1.98
N ALA A 114 -1.48 25.02 1.70
CA ALA A 114 -1.21 25.46 0.31
C ALA A 114 -0.24 24.52 -0.40
N GLY A 115 0.73 23.97 0.30
CA GLY A 115 1.72 23.04 -0.23
C GLY A 115 1.10 21.72 -0.68
N ILE A 116 0.18 21.15 0.11
CA ILE A 116 -0.59 19.95 -0.26
C ILE A 116 -1.37 20.18 -1.56
N ALA A 117 -2.04 21.33 -1.71
CA ALA A 117 -2.78 21.63 -2.93
C ALA A 117 -1.85 21.68 -4.16
N ALA A 118 -0.71 22.35 -4.05
CA ALA A 118 0.27 22.43 -5.14
C ALA A 118 0.92 21.08 -5.45
N ALA A 119 1.28 20.30 -4.44
CA ALA A 119 1.86 18.96 -4.60
C ALA A 119 0.84 17.99 -5.23
N CYS A 120 -0.39 17.95 -4.74
CA CYS A 120 -1.47 17.13 -5.28
C CYS A 120 -1.70 17.43 -6.77
N GLU A 121 -1.70 18.69 -7.17
CA GLU A 121 -1.87 19.05 -8.58
C GLU A 121 -0.68 18.58 -9.45
N ARG A 122 0.56 18.64 -8.95
CA ARG A 122 1.73 18.10 -9.65
C ARG A 122 1.62 16.57 -9.79
N SER A 123 1.29 15.87 -8.70
CA SER A 123 1.12 14.40 -8.68
C SER A 123 0.02 13.97 -9.65
N ARG A 124 -1.15 14.62 -9.63
CA ARG A 124 -2.26 14.32 -10.56
C ARG A 124 -1.86 14.48 -12.02
N LYS A 125 -1.10 15.54 -12.36
CA LYS A 125 -0.62 15.78 -13.73
C LYS A 125 0.34 14.68 -14.19
N ARG A 126 1.31 14.26 -13.34
CA ARG A 126 2.24 13.16 -13.66
C ARG A 126 1.49 11.83 -13.81
N LEU A 127 0.56 11.56 -12.90
CA LEU A 127 -0.29 10.35 -12.93
C LEU A 127 -1.33 10.37 -14.05
N GLN A 128 -1.57 11.53 -14.71
CA GLN A 128 -2.59 11.73 -15.74
C GLN A 128 -4.01 11.38 -15.23
N LEU A 129 -4.31 11.77 -13.99
CA LEU A 129 -5.56 11.45 -13.30
C LEU A 129 -6.33 12.70 -12.86
N ASP A 130 -7.66 12.61 -12.88
CA ASP A 130 -8.54 13.62 -12.31
C ASP A 130 -8.53 13.62 -10.77
N HIS A 131 -8.29 12.46 -10.16
CA HIS A 131 -8.16 12.29 -8.72
C HIS A 131 -7.21 11.14 -8.36
N ILE A 132 -6.60 11.24 -7.17
CA ILE A 132 -5.83 10.18 -6.52
C ILE A 132 -6.77 9.46 -5.54
N ASP A 133 -6.72 8.11 -5.47
CA ASP A 133 -7.62 7.33 -4.62
C ASP A 133 -7.25 7.42 -3.15
N LEU A 134 -5.94 7.45 -2.82
CA LEU A 134 -5.41 7.65 -1.48
C LEU A 134 -4.14 8.50 -1.54
N TYR A 135 -4.11 9.62 -0.83
CA TYR A 135 -2.98 10.54 -0.81
C TYR A 135 -2.41 10.62 0.61
N LEU A 136 -1.15 10.25 0.80
CA LEU A 136 -0.52 10.11 2.11
C LEU A 136 0.43 11.25 2.42
N LEU A 137 0.54 11.65 3.70
CA LEU A 137 1.74 12.30 4.20
C LEU A 137 2.87 11.26 4.31
N HIS A 138 4.02 11.48 3.64
CA HIS A 138 5.04 10.45 3.47
C HIS A 138 5.76 10.08 4.78
N TRP A 139 5.93 11.03 5.71
CA TRP A 139 6.38 10.85 7.10
C TRP A 139 6.05 12.12 7.91
N PRO A 140 6.12 12.09 9.27
CA PRO A 140 5.92 13.26 10.10
C PRO A 140 6.86 14.42 9.68
N GLY A 141 6.33 15.62 9.53
CA GLY A 141 7.05 16.76 8.98
C GLY A 141 7.05 17.99 9.90
N PRO A 142 7.57 19.11 9.41
CA PRO A 142 7.69 20.34 10.19
C PRO A 142 6.40 21.14 10.34
N HIS A 143 5.35 20.77 9.58
CA HIS A 143 4.05 21.46 9.64
C HIS A 143 3.19 20.88 10.75
N ALA A 144 2.42 21.75 11.44
CA ALA A 144 1.46 21.30 12.43
C ALA A 144 0.40 20.38 11.78
N LEU A 145 0.05 19.27 12.44
CA LEU A 145 -0.89 18.29 11.91
C LEU A 145 -2.25 18.90 11.53
N VAL A 146 -2.72 19.90 12.28
CA VAL A 146 -3.97 20.60 11.96
C VAL A 146 -3.93 21.29 10.59
N GLU A 147 -2.79 21.85 10.16
CA GLU A 147 -2.62 22.45 8.85
C GLU A 147 -2.58 21.38 7.74
N THR A 148 -1.89 20.28 8.01
CA THR A 148 -1.78 19.14 7.10
C THR A 148 -3.16 18.49 6.87
N VAL A 149 -3.89 18.20 7.94
CA VAL A 149 -5.25 17.64 7.87
C VAL A 149 -6.18 18.58 7.12
N ALA A 150 -6.18 19.89 7.44
CA ALA A 150 -6.99 20.87 6.72
C ALA A 150 -6.65 20.94 5.21
N GLY A 151 -5.39 20.70 4.85
CA GLY A 151 -4.97 20.62 3.45
C GLY A 151 -5.55 19.39 2.74
N PHE A 152 -5.49 18.23 3.35
CA PHE A 152 -6.06 16.98 2.80
C PHE A 152 -7.59 17.08 2.70
N GLU A 153 -8.28 17.51 3.75
CA GLU A 153 -9.73 17.71 3.77
C GLU A 153 -10.19 18.65 2.65
N ALA A 154 -9.43 19.74 2.40
CA ALA A 154 -9.72 20.65 1.31
C ALA A 154 -9.56 19.99 -0.08
N MET A 155 -8.56 19.11 -0.26
CA MET A 155 -8.38 18.38 -1.52
C MET A 155 -9.46 17.32 -1.71
N GLN A 156 -9.87 16.66 -0.65
CA GLN A 156 -10.97 15.69 -0.67
C GLN A 156 -12.30 16.37 -1.00
N ALA A 157 -12.62 17.50 -0.35
CA ALA A 157 -13.83 18.29 -0.63
C ALA A 157 -13.89 18.79 -2.09
N GLN A 158 -12.73 19.07 -2.71
CA GLN A 158 -12.62 19.44 -4.12
C GLN A 158 -12.65 18.23 -5.08
N GLY A 159 -12.71 17.02 -4.58
CA GLY A 159 -12.66 15.79 -5.38
C GLY A 159 -11.32 15.52 -6.04
N ARG A 160 -10.22 16.15 -5.56
CA ARG A 160 -8.86 15.95 -6.09
C ARG A 160 -8.22 14.68 -5.53
N ILE A 161 -8.62 14.29 -4.34
CA ILE A 161 -8.32 13.00 -3.73
C ILE A 161 -9.61 12.36 -3.23
N ARG A 162 -9.66 11.05 -3.16
CA ARG A 162 -10.82 10.35 -2.59
C ARG A 162 -10.68 10.16 -1.09
N ARG A 163 -9.46 9.91 -0.64
CA ARG A 163 -9.09 9.67 0.77
C ARG A 163 -7.69 10.21 1.02
N TRP A 164 -7.40 10.43 2.28
CA TRP A 164 -6.05 10.73 2.71
C TRP A 164 -5.62 9.81 3.86
N GLY A 165 -4.32 9.75 4.13
CA GLY A 165 -3.74 8.99 5.20
C GLY A 165 -2.31 9.45 5.48
N VAL A 166 -1.60 8.63 6.22
CA VAL A 166 -0.23 8.93 6.64
C VAL A 166 0.72 7.76 6.34
N SER A 167 2.01 8.01 6.49
CA SER A 167 3.04 7.00 6.42
C SER A 167 4.10 7.27 7.48
N ASN A 168 4.65 6.19 8.06
CA ASN A 168 5.67 6.26 9.11
C ASN A 168 5.19 6.96 10.40
N PHE A 169 3.91 6.84 10.73
CA PHE A 169 3.34 7.25 12.00
C PHE A 169 3.32 6.04 12.95
N ASP A 170 3.86 6.19 14.16
CA ASP A 170 3.70 5.18 15.21
C ASP A 170 2.35 5.36 15.96
N ALA A 171 2.13 4.59 17.02
CA ALA A 171 0.88 4.66 17.77
C ALA A 171 0.70 6.03 18.44
N ASP A 172 1.78 6.64 18.96
CA ASP A 172 1.72 7.93 19.63
C ASP A 172 1.45 9.05 18.61
N ASP A 173 2.08 9.00 17.42
CA ASP A 173 1.81 9.93 16.30
C ASP A 173 0.35 9.83 15.82
N LEU A 174 -0.21 8.61 15.74
CA LEU A 174 -1.61 8.42 15.36
C LEU A 174 -2.59 8.90 16.45
N HIS A 175 -2.22 8.83 17.72
CA HIS A 175 -3.00 9.46 18.81
C HIS A 175 -3.03 10.98 18.63
N GLU A 176 -1.87 11.62 18.43
CA GLU A 176 -1.78 13.06 18.18
C GLU A 176 -2.58 13.46 16.92
N LEU A 177 -2.48 12.68 15.84
CA LEU A 177 -3.27 12.93 14.63
C LEU A 177 -4.77 12.86 14.90
N ASN A 178 -5.23 11.87 15.67
CA ASN A 178 -6.64 11.68 15.98
C ASN A 178 -7.22 12.80 16.86
N ASP A 179 -6.38 13.50 17.61
CA ASP A 179 -6.78 14.60 18.48
C ASP A 179 -6.97 15.94 17.74
N VAL A 180 -6.52 16.03 16.46
CA VAL A 180 -6.77 17.23 15.65
C VAL A 180 -8.09 17.12 14.89
N PRO A 181 -8.80 18.24 14.64
CA PRO A 181 -10.06 18.23 13.89
C PRO A 181 -9.91 17.59 12.50
N GLY A 182 -10.70 16.56 12.21
CA GLY A 182 -10.67 15.80 10.96
C GLY A 182 -9.65 14.67 10.95
N GLY A 183 -8.77 14.55 11.98
CA GLY A 183 -7.76 13.50 12.06
C GLY A 183 -8.33 12.09 12.07
N GLU A 184 -9.55 11.94 12.59
CA GLU A 184 -10.32 10.70 12.59
C GLU A 184 -10.67 10.17 11.18
N HIS A 185 -10.56 11.00 10.14
CA HIS A 185 -10.80 10.60 8.75
C HIS A 185 -9.58 9.96 8.08
N CYS A 186 -8.45 9.82 8.79
CA CYS A 186 -7.27 9.15 8.28
C CYS A 186 -7.60 7.71 7.85
N ALA A 187 -7.46 7.43 6.55
CA ALA A 187 -7.94 6.19 5.95
C ALA A 187 -6.95 5.02 6.05
N ALA A 188 -5.65 5.27 6.16
CA ALA A 188 -4.61 4.25 6.23
C ALA A 188 -3.30 4.82 6.77
N ASN A 189 -2.45 3.94 7.30
CA ASN A 189 -1.07 4.24 7.66
C ASN A 189 -0.13 3.26 6.96
N GLN A 190 0.89 3.77 6.27
CA GLN A 190 1.87 2.96 5.56
C GLN A 190 3.19 2.93 6.33
N VAL A 191 3.64 1.73 6.74
CA VAL A 191 4.85 1.58 7.55
C VAL A 191 5.74 0.44 7.07
N TYR A 192 7.02 0.45 7.47
CA TYR A 192 7.91 -0.67 7.26
C TYR A 192 7.46 -1.86 8.11
N TYR A 193 7.00 -2.91 7.44
CA TYR A 193 6.57 -4.13 8.12
C TYR A 193 6.92 -5.37 7.28
N SER A 194 7.67 -6.28 7.89
CA SER A 194 8.12 -7.54 7.31
C SER A 194 8.31 -8.57 8.41
N LEU A 195 8.62 -9.82 8.04
CA LEU A 195 8.97 -10.86 9.01
C LEU A 195 10.17 -10.49 9.90
N SER A 196 11.17 -9.79 9.34
CA SER A 196 12.34 -9.34 10.11
C SER A 196 12.09 -8.03 10.89
N THR A 197 10.96 -7.34 10.64
CA THR A 197 10.64 -6.05 11.22
C THR A 197 9.18 -6.04 11.70
N ARG A 198 8.95 -6.66 12.85
CA ARG A 198 7.62 -6.91 13.42
C ARG A 198 7.20 -5.90 14.51
N GLY A 199 7.96 -4.83 14.72
CA GLY A 199 7.72 -3.85 15.80
C GLY A 199 6.30 -3.28 15.82
N ALA A 200 5.68 -3.06 14.66
CA ALA A 200 4.32 -2.55 14.53
C ALA A 200 3.24 -3.45 15.17
N GLU A 201 3.53 -4.73 15.43
CA GLU A 201 2.58 -5.66 16.04
C GLU A 201 2.32 -5.39 17.52
N PHE A 202 3.22 -4.65 18.20
CA PHE A 202 3.12 -4.47 19.65
C PHE A 202 1.92 -3.58 20.02
N ASP A 203 1.79 -2.41 19.45
CA ASP A 203 0.75 -1.43 19.77
C ASP A 203 0.10 -0.80 18.52
N LEU A 204 0.87 -0.54 17.46
CA LEU A 204 0.40 0.17 16.28
C LEU A 204 -0.69 -0.61 15.52
N LEU A 205 -0.41 -1.87 15.16
CA LEU A 205 -1.36 -2.71 14.43
C LEU A 205 -2.64 -3.01 15.23
N PRO A 206 -2.59 -3.31 16.55
CA PRO A 206 -3.78 -3.38 17.41
C PRO A 206 -4.60 -2.09 17.40
N TRP A 207 -3.96 -0.93 17.56
CA TRP A 207 -4.63 0.38 17.55
C TRP A 207 -5.35 0.65 16.22
N GLN A 208 -4.70 0.38 15.09
CA GLN A 208 -5.28 0.54 13.76
C GLN A 208 -6.47 -0.42 13.52
N ARG A 209 -6.35 -1.68 14.00
CA ARG A 209 -7.42 -2.68 13.87
C ARG A 209 -8.71 -2.28 14.61
N GLU A 210 -8.60 -1.67 15.79
CA GLU A 210 -9.75 -1.17 16.53
C GLU A 210 -10.52 -0.09 15.78
N ARG A 211 -9.82 0.65 14.89
CA ARG A 211 -10.38 1.75 14.09
C ARG A 211 -10.70 1.37 12.65
N SER A 212 -10.58 0.09 12.32
CA SER A 212 -10.70 -0.39 10.93
C SER A 212 -9.79 0.35 9.94
N MET A 213 -8.66 0.88 10.42
CA MET A 213 -7.64 1.55 9.62
C MET A 213 -6.63 0.51 9.15
N PRO A 214 -6.50 0.22 7.85
CA PRO A 214 -5.51 -0.73 7.39
C PRO A 214 -4.07 -0.20 7.51
N LEU A 215 -3.15 -1.15 7.69
CA LEU A 215 -1.71 -0.95 7.61
C LEU A 215 -1.23 -1.38 6.22
N MET A 216 -0.55 -0.48 5.51
CA MET A 216 0.12 -0.80 4.24
C MET A 216 1.59 -1.10 4.54
N ALA A 217 2.01 -2.35 4.33
CA ALA A 217 3.37 -2.81 4.60
C ALA A 217 4.29 -2.53 3.41
N TYR A 218 5.16 -1.51 3.52
CA TYR A 218 6.23 -1.32 2.54
C TYR A 218 7.48 -2.15 2.91
N CYS A 219 8.36 -2.40 1.94
CA CYS A 219 9.50 -3.32 2.06
C CYS A 219 9.15 -4.69 2.67
N PRO A 220 8.04 -5.35 2.24
CA PRO A 220 7.56 -6.57 2.87
C PRO A 220 8.52 -7.75 2.75
N LEU A 221 9.49 -7.68 1.83
CA LEU A 221 10.56 -8.68 1.60
C LEU A 221 11.93 -8.23 2.12
N ASP A 222 11.97 -7.18 2.95
CA ASP A 222 13.20 -6.62 3.52
C ASP A 222 14.26 -6.32 2.43
N GLN A 223 13.82 -5.63 1.36
CA GLN A 223 14.64 -5.32 0.18
C GLN A 223 15.30 -6.55 -0.46
N GLY A 224 14.63 -7.71 -0.37
CA GLY A 224 15.10 -9.00 -0.91
C GLY A 224 15.84 -9.85 0.12
N GLY A 225 16.08 -9.38 1.33
CA GLY A 225 16.76 -10.16 2.40
C GLY A 225 15.99 -11.43 2.76
N LEU A 226 14.68 -11.43 2.68
CA LEU A 226 13.84 -12.59 2.98
C LEU A 226 13.78 -13.62 1.83
N ALA A 227 14.15 -13.25 0.60
CA ALA A 227 14.09 -14.15 -0.56
C ALA A 227 15.02 -15.38 -0.43
N SER A 228 16.10 -15.24 0.32
CA SER A 228 17.07 -16.31 0.58
C SER A 228 17.13 -16.73 2.05
N ALA A 229 16.15 -16.32 2.87
CA ALA A 229 16.14 -16.62 4.31
C ALA A 229 16.06 -18.13 4.58
N PRO A 230 17.09 -18.76 5.19
CA PRO A 230 17.08 -20.20 5.46
C PRO A 230 15.90 -20.61 6.35
N ALA A 231 15.46 -19.73 7.23
CA ALA A 231 14.34 -19.95 8.14
C ALA A 231 12.99 -20.16 7.44
N LEU A 232 12.86 -19.76 6.16
CA LEU A 232 11.63 -19.92 5.38
C LEU A 232 11.68 -21.12 4.43
N GLN A 233 12.84 -21.75 4.22
CA GLN A 233 13.02 -22.81 3.23
C GLN A 233 12.18 -24.06 3.52
N GLY A 234 12.05 -24.44 4.80
CA GLY A 234 11.23 -25.60 5.19
C GLY A 234 9.75 -25.40 4.85
N VAL A 235 9.22 -24.24 5.16
CA VAL A 235 7.83 -23.86 4.82
C VAL A 235 7.67 -23.76 3.30
N ALA A 236 8.61 -23.11 2.62
CA ALA A 236 8.58 -22.92 1.16
C ALA A 236 8.54 -24.28 0.42
N GLN A 237 9.36 -25.26 0.83
CA GLN A 237 9.35 -26.60 0.25
C GLN A 237 8.02 -27.34 0.46
N ARG A 238 7.44 -27.28 1.66
CA ARG A 238 6.16 -27.93 1.95
C ARG A 238 4.99 -27.34 1.14
N GLN A 239 5.09 -26.06 0.87
CA GLN A 239 4.04 -25.29 0.16
C GLN A 239 4.27 -25.22 -1.37
N ASP A 240 5.33 -25.86 -1.88
CA ASP A 240 5.75 -25.73 -3.29
C ASP A 240 5.84 -24.24 -3.72
N ALA A 241 6.46 -23.44 -2.88
CA ALA A 241 6.53 -21.99 -3.00
C ALA A 241 7.98 -21.50 -2.77
N THR A 242 8.21 -20.21 -3.02
CA THR A 242 9.46 -19.54 -2.68
C THR A 242 9.40 -18.91 -1.29
N ALA A 243 10.56 -18.62 -0.70
CA ALA A 243 10.66 -17.91 0.58
C ALA A 243 9.98 -16.52 0.50
N SER A 244 10.09 -15.82 -0.64
CA SER A 244 9.39 -14.55 -0.89
C SER A 244 7.88 -14.72 -0.83
N GLN A 245 7.34 -15.76 -1.47
CA GLN A 245 5.90 -16.03 -1.44
C GLN A 245 5.41 -16.36 -0.03
N VAL A 246 6.17 -17.16 0.73
CA VAL A 246 5.85 -17.46 2.14
C VAL A 246 5.83 -16.18 2.98
N ALA A 247 6.83 -15.29 2.83
CA ALA A 247 6.88 -14.03 3.57
C ALA A 247 5.71 -13.10 3.23
N LEU A 248 5.35 -12.97 1.95
CA LEU A 248 4.20 -12.17 1.52
C LEU A 248 2.87 -12.78 2.00
N ALA A 249 2.70 -14.10 1.86
CA ALA A 249 1.52 -14.82 2.33
C ALA A 249 1.33 -14.63 3.83
N TRP A 250 2.41 -14.77 4.62
CA TRP A 250 2.36 -14.55 6.06
C TRP A 250 1.87 -13.14 6.42
N LEU A 251 2.39 -12.10 5.77
CA LEU A 251 1.92 -10.72 5.99
C LEU A 251 0.43 -10.57 5.64
N MET A 252 -0.02 -11.20 4.55
CA MET A 252 -1.44 -11.15 4.15
C MET A 252 -2.36 -11.97 5.06
N THR A 253 -1.85 -12.84 5.94
CA THR A 253 -2.66 -13.46 7.01
C THR A 253 -2.93 -12.47 8.15
N GLN A 254 -2.14 -11.40 8.27
CA GLN A 254 -2.33 -10.39 9.30
C GLN A 254 -3.57 -9.54 8.98
N ARG A 255 -4.61 -9.63 9.81
CA ARG A 255 -5.87 -8.90 9.58
C ARG A 255 -5.62 -7.40 9.43
N GLY A 256 -6.13 -6.80 8.36
CA GLY A 256 -6.01 -5.37 8.09
C GLY A 256 -4.65 -4.95 7.51
N VAL A 257 -3.83 -5.90 7.03
CA VAL A 257 -2.54 -5.62 6.41
C VAL A 257 -2.61 -5.79 4.89
N MET A 258 -2.13 -4.79 4.16
CA MET A 258 -1.87 -4.83 2.72
C MET A 258 -0.36 -4.83 2.50
N VAL A 259 0.14 -5.67 1.60
CA VAL A 259 1.55 -5.69 1.21
C VAL A 259 1.75 -5.03 -0.15
N ILE A 260 2.83 -4.26 -0.30
CA ILE A 260 3.16 -3.53 -1.54
C ILE A 260 4.59 -3.82 -2.00
N PRO A 261 4.92 -5.10 -2.34
CA PRO A 261 6.24 -5.45 -2.88
C PRO A 261 6.49 -4.72 -4.21
N LYS A 262 7.73 -4.29 -4.45
CA LYS A 262 8.16 -3.72 -5.74
C LYS A 262 8.72 -4.80 -6.64
N ALA A 263 8.30 -4.85 -7.90
CA ALA A 263 8.89 -5.71 -8.92
C ALA A 263 8.82 -5.04 -10.31
N VAL A 264 9.83 -5.32 -11.15
CA VAL A 264 9.88 -4.91 -12.56
C VAL A 264 9.98 -6.16 -13.45
N ARG A 265 10.68 -7.21 -13.01
CA ARG A 265 10.81 -8.45 -13.78
C ARG A 265 9.50 -9.23 -13.76
N GLU A 266 9.05 -9.70 -14.93
CA GLU A 266 7.83 -10.50 -15.07
C GLU A 266 7.76 -11.68 -14.09
N ALA A 267 8.86 -12.45 -13.95
CA ALA A 267 8.91 -13.58 -13.03
C ALA A 267 8.56 -13.18 -11.59
N HIS A 268 9.09 -12.05 -11.11
CA HIS A 268 8.80 -11.56 -9.76
C HIS A 268 7.38 -10.99 -9.63
N LEU A 269 6.84 -10.35 -10.68
CA LEU A 269 5.45 -9.90 -10.67
C LEU A 269 4.50 -11.08 -10.52
N ARG A 270 4.71 -12.15 -11.29
CA ARG A 270 3.88 -13.37 -11.21
C ARG A 270 4.07 -14.11 -9.89
N GLU A 271 5.32 -14.24 -9.43
CA GLU A 271 5.66 -14.87 -8.15
C GLU A 271 4.99 -14.16 -6.98
N ASN A 272 5.14 -12.82 -6.88
CA ASN A 272 4.52 -12.03 -5.82
C ASN A 272 2.99 -12.10 -5.89
N PHE A 273 2.40 -12.10 -7.10
CA PHE A 273 0.96 -12.19 -7.27
C PHE A 273 0.42 -13.54 -6.81
N ALA A 274 1.12 -14.62 -7.15
CA ALA A 274 0.75 -15.98 -6.75
C ALA A 274 0.79 -16.18 -5.23
N ALA A 275 1.61 -15.41 -4.49
CA ALA A 275 1.62 -15.44 -3.02
C ALA A 275 0.25 -15.16 -2.38
N ALA A 276 -0.62 -14.42 -3.06
CA ALA A 276 -1.95 -14.09 -2.56
C ALA A 276 -2.93 -15.29 -2.55
N SER A 277 -2.58 -16.39 -3.20
CA SER A 277 -3.34 -17.66 -3.15
C SER A 277 -2.72 -18.71 -2.22
N LEU A 278 -1.55 -18.42 -1.64
CA LEU A 278 -0.86 -19.36 -0.76
C LEU A 278 -1.52 -19.41 0.61
N VAL A 279 -1.91 -20.60 1.05
CA VAL A 279 -2.56 -20.81 2.35
C VAL A 279 -1.56 -21.47 3.30
N LEU A 280 -1.05 -20.71 4.26
CA LEU A 280 -0.15 -21.20 5.29
C LEU A 280 -0.96 -21.96 6.37
N THR A 281 -0.47 -23.14 6.76
CA THR A 281 -1.06 -23.92 7.85
C THR A 281 -0.69 -23.35 9.22
N GLU A 282 -1.40 -23.74 10.27
CA GLU A 282 -1.04 -23.37 11.65
C GLU A 282 0.39 -23.82 12.02
N ALA A 283 0.82 -24.97 11.51
CA ALA A 283 2.18 -25.47 11.71
C ALA A 283 3.23 -24.59 11.02
N ASP A 284 2.93 -24.09 9.81
CA ASP A 284 3.80 -23.16 9.10
C ASP A 284 3.90 -21.83 9.84
N LEU A 285 2.78 -21.28 10.30
CA LEU A 285 2.75 -20.04 11.09
C LEU A 285 3.55 -20.18 12.39
N ALA A 286 3.38 -21.30 13.11
CA ALA A 286 4.14 -21.58 14.34
C ALA A 286 5.65 -21.75 14.07
N GLU A 287 6.05 -22.32 12.93
CA GLU A 287 7.45 -22.43 12.53
C GLU A 287 8.04 -21.03 12.21
N ILE A 288 7.31 -20.22 11.46
CA ILE A 288 7.69 -18.83 11.14
C ILE A 288 7.87 -18.03 12.42
N ASP A 289 6.93 -18.09 13.37
CA ASP A 289 6.99 -17.35 14.63
C ASP A 289 8.16 -17.78 15.54
N ARG A 290 8.64 -19.02 15.45
CA ARG A 290 9.85 -19.44 16.16
C ARG A 290 11.12 -18.78 15.63
N HIS A 291 11.19 -18.55 14.31
CA HIS A 291 12.35 -17.95 13.66
C HIS A 291 12.28 -16.42 13.65
N PHE A 292 11.09 -15.88 13.56
CA PHE A 292 10.77 -14.46 13.55
C PHE A 292 9.77 -14.14 14.68
N PRO A 293 10.20 -14.14 15.94
CA PRO A 293 9.27 -14.00 17.07
C PRO A 293 8.60 -12.63 17.09
N PRO A 294 7.31 -12.56 17.48
CA PRO A 294 6.62 -11.28 17.65
C PRO A 294 7.28 -10.44 18.75
N PRO A 295 7.13 -9.11 18.70
CA PRO A 295 7.72 -8.19 19.67
C PRO A 295 7.13 -8.41 21.07
N ARG A 296 8.00 -8.40 22.10
CA ARG A 296 7.60 -8.50 23.52
C ARG A 296 7.53 -7.15 24.22
N ARG A 297 7.97 -6.08 23.56
CA ARG A 297 7.99 -4.70 24.07
C ARG A 297 7.89 -3.73 22.89
N LYS A 298 7.44 -2.51 23.17
CA LYS A 298 7.49 -1.42 22.19
C LYS A 298 8.93 -1.18 21.73
N THR A 299 9.10 -1.04 20.44
CA THR A 299 10.35 -0.61 19.80
C THR A 299 10.03 0.60 18.93
N PRO A 300 10.98 1.53 18.71
CA PRO A 300 10.78 2.60 17.74
C PRO A 300 10.37 2.04 16.39
N LEU A 301 9.47 2.75 15.69
CA LEU A 301 9.05 2.36 14.35
C LEU A 301 10.28 2.34 13.42
N ALA A 302 10.51 1.21 12.78
CA ALA A 302 11.57 1.12 11.79
C ALA A 302 11.21 1.93 10.54
N MET A 303 12.19 2.59 9.95
CA MET A 303 12.07 3.37 8.71
C MET A 303 13.18 2.99 7.74
N ARG A 304 12.91 3.15 6.45
CA ARG A 304 13.90 2.94 5.37
C ARG A 304 13.83 4.09 4.36
#